data_cb06a06d4509098e4529e0640e41c695
#
_entry.id   cb06a06d4509098e4529e0640e41c695
#
_cell.length_a   1.000
_cell.length_b   1.000
_cell.length_c   1.000
_cell.angle_alpha   90.00
_cell.angle_beta   90.00
_cell.angle_gamma   90.00
#
_symmetry.space_group_name_H-M   'P 1'
#
loop_
_entity.id
_entity.type
_entity.pdbx_description
1 polymer ?
#
loop_
_entity_poly.entity_id
_entity_poly.type
_entity_poly.pdbx_seq_one_letter_code
_entity_poly.pdbx_strand_id
1 'polypeptide(L)'
;RRQRQMCIRDRDKVWKNLESIGSMVQTKPSFGLSSSEKTDIKVAFSKTVMFVGVVCYDSSPNTLVVSDSRRDASLDDDDSFLFIIDTYNDQQNGFLFGTNSAGMEYDAQIDNEGVGNRTAQRQQGGVIGGTNLNWDASWVVKTEVGDYGWSAEFAIPLKSLRFSPGENKIWGINFQRNISKSNEITFWAPLPLGFNFGIKRVSLAGKMSGITLKKPGNLKFLPYGLTQFTNNSVDNKTSSNVELGADLKYSITPSLTLDLTYNTD
;
A
#
# COMPACT_ATOMS: atom_id res chain seq x y z
N ARG A 1 -22.47 11.40 -6.94
CA ARG A 1 -21.77 10.18 -6.48
C ARG A 1 -21.61 10.32 -4.97
N ARG A 2 -22.41 9.56 -4.17
CA ARG A 2 -22.27 9.52 -2.72
C ARG A 2 -20.94 8.83 -2.41
N GLN A 3 -19.98 9.56 -1.87
CA GLN A 3 -18.80 9.01 -1.22
C GLN A 3 -19.32 8.14 -0.06
N ARG A 4 -19.14 6.82 -0.15
CA ARG A 4 -19.42 5.93 0.98
C ARG A 4 -18.44 6.31 2.08
N GLN A 5 -18.96 6.72 3.23
CA GLN A 5 -18.16 6.83 4.45
C GLN A 5 -17.73 5.42 4.81
N MET A 6 -16.44 5.16 4.71
CA MET A 6 -15.84 3.93 5.22
C MET A 6 -15.66 4.10 6.72
N CYS A 7 -16.24 3.21 7.51
CA CYS A 7 -16.10 3.18 8.98
C CYS A 7 -16.19 1.73 9.45
N ILE A 8 -15.06 1.16 9.83
CA ILE A 8 -14.95 -0.24 10.31
C ILE A 8 -15.85 -0.52 11.51
N ARG A 9 -16.02 0.45 12.39
CA ARG A 9 -16.58 0.19 13.72
C ARG A 9 -18.08 -0.08 13.72
N ASP A 10 -18.91 0.61 12.94
CA ASP A 10 -20.36 0.53 13.16
C ASP A 10 -21.27 0.58 11.94
N ARG A 11 -20.79 0.90 10.76
CA ARG A 11 -21.69 1.26 9.64
C ARG A 11 -21.61 0.40 8.39
N ASP A 12 -20.54 -0.36 8.21
CA ASP A 12 -20.47 -1.26 7.04
C ASP A 12 -20.70 -2.71 7.48
N LYS A 13 -21.83 -3.26 7.05
CA LYS A 13 -22.24 -4.66 7.34
C LYS A 13 -21.20 -5.69 6.89
N VAL A 14 -20.32 -5.31 5.97
CA VAL A 14 -19.24 -6.18 5.45
C VAL A 14 -18.26 -6.55 6.55
N TRP A 15 -17.85 -5.59 7.38
CA TRP A 15 -16.87 -5.83 8.44
C TRP A 15 -17.41 -6.67 9.60
N LYS A 16 -18.73 -6.61 9.86
CA LYS A 16 -19.34 -7.35 10.98
C LYS A 16 -19.31 -8.87 10.80
N ASN A 17 -19.32 -9.34 9.55
CA ASN A 17 -19.37 -10.76 9.22
C ASN A 17 -17.99 -11.39 8.99
N LEU A 18 -16.92 -10.62 9.08
CA LEU A 18 -15.55 -11.11 8.91
C LEU A 18 -14.92 -11.42 10.27
N GLU A 19 -14.27 -12.57 10.34
CA GLU A 19 -13.46 -12.93 11.49
C GLU A 19 -12.21 -12.04 11.57
N SER A 20 -11.82 -11.68 12.78
CA SER A 20 -10.59 -10.96 13.03
C SER A 20 -9.39 -11.88 12.87
N ILE A 21 -8.36 -11.38 12.21
CA ILE A 21 -7.07 -12.04 12.12
C ILE A 21 -6.39 -11.93 13.48
N GLY A 22 -6.04 -13.03 14.04
CA GLY A 22 -5.41 -13.36 15.33
C GLY A 22 -4.67 -12.28 16.12
N SER A 23 -4.10 -12.67 17.23
CA SER A 23 -3.37 -11.78 18.15
C SER A 23 -1.99 -11.39 17.59
N MET A 24 -1.55 -10.18 17.93
CA MET A 24 -0.20 -9.69 17.63
C MET A 24 0.79 -10.10 18.72
N VAL A 25 2.03 -10.35 18.33
CA VAL A 25 3.13 -10.78 19.20
C VAL A 25 4.25 -9.73 19.17
N GLN A 26 4.78 -9.39 20.33
CA GLN A 26 5.85 -8.41 20.48
C GLN A 26 7.18 -8.94 19.95
N THR A 27 7.87 -8.06 19.20
CA THR A 27 9.29 -8.22 18.89
C THR A 27 10.12 -7.30 19.77
N LYS A 28 9.56 -6.16 20.17
CA LYS A 28 10.10 -5.19 21.12
C LYS A 28 8.99 -4.71 22.05
N PRO A 29 9.29 -4.34 23.28
CA PRO A 29 10.55 -4.56 24.01
C PRO A 29 10.70 -6.02 24.47
N SER A 30 9.59 -6.77 24.58
CA SER A 30 9.53 -8.09 25.22
C SER A 30 9.20 -9.17 24.21
N PHE A 31 10.23 -9.68 23.58
CA PHE A 31 10.09 -10.70 22.52
C PHE A 31 9.22 -11.89 22.92
N GLY A 32 8.28 -12.23 22.06
CA GLY A 32 7.40 -13.41 22.20
C GLY A 32 6.21 -13.21 23.12
N LEU A 33 6.10 -12.06 23.82
CA LEU A 33 4.91 -11.75 24.60
C LEU A 33 3.76 -11.26 23.71
N SER A 34 2.54 -11.40 24.18
CA SER A 34 1.38 -10.80 23.52
C SER A 34 1.49 -9.29 23.49
N SER A 35 0.91 -8.65 22.48
CA SER A 35 0.79 -7.18 22.41
C SER A 35 0.11 -6.64 23.66
N SER A 36 0.61 -5.51 24.18
CA SER A 36 0.04 -4.84 25.36
C SER A 36 -1.35 -4.26 25.07
N GLU A 37 -1.61 -3.90 23.82
CA GLU A 37 -2.87 -3.34 23.36
C GLU A 37 -3.46 -4.24 22.26
N LYS A 38 -4.78 -4.44 22.28
CA LYS A 38 -5.47 -5.26 21.30
C LYS A 38 -5.44 -4.62 19.91
N THR A 39 -5.27 -5.45 18.89
CA THR A 39 -5.41 -5.06 17.48
C THR A 39 -6.40 -6.00 16.80
N ASP A 40 -7.38 -5.44 16.13
CA ASP A 40 -8.42 -6.17 15.40
C ASP A 40 -8.22 -5.91 13.91
N ILE A 41 -7.84 -6.95 13.14
CA ILE A 41 -7.49 -6.82 11.72
C ILE A 41 -8.47 -7.66 10.90
N LYS A 42 -8.96 -7.08 9.81
CA LYS A 42 -9.85 -7.77 8.88
C LYS A 42 -9.43 -7.47 7.44
N VAL A 43 -9.50 -8.49 6.59
CA VAL A 43 -9.18 -8.37 5.16
C VAL A 43 -10.38 -8.80 4.34
N ALA A 44 -10.70 -8.02 3.32
CA ALA A 44 -11.80 -8.30 2.40
C ALA A 44 -11.40 -8.01 0.96
N PHE A 45 -12.03 -8.71 0.03
CA PHE A 45 -11.84 -8.49 -1.40
C PHE A 45 -13.17 -8.19 -2.08
N SER A 46 -13.14 -7.20 -2.96
CA SER A 46 -14.14 -7.06 -4.01
C SER A 46 -13.55 -7.57 -5.34
N LYS A 47 -14.31 -7.44 -6.42
CA LYS A 47 -13.82 -7.81 -7.76
C LYS A 47 -12.57 -7.02 -8.21
N THR A 48 -12.36 -5.82 -7.65
CA THR A 48 -11.36 -4.86 -8.14
C THR A 48 -10.54 -4.20 -7.05
N VAL A 49 -10.87 -4.42 -5.78
CA VAL A 49 -10.24 -3.74 -4.64
C VAL A 49 -10.01 -4.74 -3.51
N MET A 50 -8.83 -4.70 -2.93
CA MET A 50 -8.51 -5.30 -1.63
C MET A 50 -8.75 -4.25 -0.55
N PHE A 51 -9.41 -4.65 0.52
CA PHE A 51 -9.64 -3.82 1.70
C PHE A 51 -8.93 -4.43 2.89
N VAL A 52 -8.23 -3.59 3.64
CA VAL A 52 -7.69 -3.95 4.95
C VAL A 52 -8.27 -2.99 5.97
N GLY A 53 -8.89 -3.55 6.96
CA GLY A 53 -9.47 -2.81 8.06
C GLY A 53 -8.77 -3.14 9.36
N VAL A 54 -8.39 -2.13 10.16
CA VAL A 54 -7.77 -2.33 11.46
C VAL A 54 -8.39 -1.43 12.52
N VAL A 55 -8.59 -1.99 13.70
CA VAL A 55 -8.88 -1.25 14.94
C VAL A 55 -7.72 -1.46 15.89
N CYS A 56 -7.00 -0.39 16.16
CA CYS A 56 -5.89 -0.31 17.09
C CYS A 56 -6.43 0.21 18.43
N TYR A 57 -6.83 -0.70 19.32
CA TYR A 57 -7.25 -0.30 20.66
C TYR A 57 -6.09 0.32 21.42
N ASP A 58 -6.38 1.29 22.24
CA ASP A 58 -5.40 1.98 23.07
C ASP A 58 -6.05 2.39 24.40
N SER A 59 -5.42 2.02 25.50
CA SER A 59 -5.90 2.37 26.85
C SER A 59 -5.73 3.85 27.17
N SER A 60 -4.95 4.58 26.39
CA SER A 60 -4.65 6.00 26.56
C SER A 60 -4.66 6.75 25.24
N PRO A 61 -5.80 6.87 24.55
CA PRO A 61 -5.88 7.42 23.18
C PRO A 61 -5.36 8.85 23.03
N ASN A 62 -5.34 9.60 24.13
CA ASN A 62 -4.83 10.98 24.14
C ASN A 62 -3.30 11.07 24.05
N THR A 63 -2.60 9.94 24.12
CA THR A 63 -1.13 9.87 24.03
C THR A 63 -0.64 9.35 22.69
N LEU A 64 -1.51 9.23 21.70
CA LEU A 64 -1.13 8.81 20.36
C LEU A 64 -0.09 9.78 19.77
N VAL A 65 0.98 9.22 19.25
CA VAL A 65 2.11 9.98 18.67
C VAL A 65 2.00 9.96 17.15
N VAL A 66 2.09 11.15 16.57
CA VAL A 66 2.25 11.38 15.15
C VAL A 66 3.39 12.38 14.98
N SER A 67 4.54 11.92 14.53
CA SER A 67 5.75 12.74 14.37
C SER A 67 5.75 13.50 13.05
N ASP A 68 5.22 12.89 12.00
CA ASP A 68 5.13 13.48 10.65
C ASP A 68 3.83 13.05 9.97
N SER A 69 3.24 13.95 9.18
CA SER A 69 2.04 13.70 8.39
C SER A 69 2.27 13.78 6.88
N ARG A 70 3.52 14.00 6.46
CA ARG A 70 3.87 14.01 5.03
C ARG A 70 3.87 12.59 4.49
N ARG A 71 3.39 12.43 3.27
CA ARG A 71 3.42 11.14 2.57
C ARG A 71 4.84 10.55 2.59
N ASP A 72 4.92 9.24 2.80
CA ASP A 72 6.16 8.45 2.83
C ASP A 72 7.19 8.84 3.90
N ALA A 73 6.78 9.64 4.90
CA ALA A 73 7.61 9.86 6.08
C ALA A 73 7.77 8.57 6.90
N SER A 74 8.84 8.46 7.72
CA SER A 74 9.05 7.28 8.56
C SER A 74 7.90 7.09 9.54
N LEU A 75 7.47 5.85 9.70
CA LEU A 75 6.44 5.41 10.66
C LEU A 75 7.03 4.78 11.91
N ASP A 76 8.36 4.80 12.07
CA ASP A 76 9.04 4.03 13.12
C ASP A 76 8.75 4.55 14.53
N ASP A 77 8.58 5.87 14.67
CA ASP A 77 8.34 6.55 15.95
C ASP A 77 6.86 6.87 16.19
N ASP A 78 5.99 6.57 15.23
CA ASP A 78 4.56 6.87 15.28
C ASP A 78 3.74 5.72 15.88
N ASP A 79 2.57 6.03 16.42
CA ASP A 79 1.49 5.06 16.56
C ASP A 79 0.99 4.70 15.16
N SER A 80 1.47 3.58 14.64
CA SER A 80 1.33 3.23 13.24
C SER A 80 0.91 1.79 13.01
N PHE A 81 0.35 1.54 11.84
CA PHE A 81 0.00 0.21 11.36
C PHE A 81 0.50 0.03 9.93
N LEU A 82 1.23 -1.06 9.71
CA LEU A 82 1.79 -1.43 8.41
C LEU A 82 1.40 -2.86 8.06
N PHE A 83 1.37 -3.16 6.77
CA PHE A 83 1.27 -4.53 6.30
C PHE A 83 2.00 -4.71 4.97
N ILE A 84 2.54 -5.91 4.77
CA ILE A 84 3.20 -6.31 3.53
C ILE A 84 2.38 -7.40 2.85
N ILE A 85 2.38 -7.38 1.51
CA ILE A 85 1.70 -8.36 0.67
C ILE A 85 2.69 -8.92 -0.34
N ASP A 86 2.87 -10.24 -0.36
CA ASP A 86 3.55 -10.97 -1.42
C ASP A 86 2.49 -11.60 -2.34
N THR A 87 2.25 -10.95 -3.47
CA THR A 87 1.20 -11.33 -4.42
C THR A 87 1.56 -12.50 -5.33
N TYR A 88 2.84 -12.84 -5.40
CA TYR A 88 3.34 -13.99 -6.15
C TYR A 88 3.66 -15.19 -5.26
N ASN A 89 3.70 -15.01 -3.95
CA ASN A 89 4.15 -15.97 -2.95
C ASN A 89 5.57 -16.48 -3.27
N ASP A 90 6.42 -15.55 -3.72
CA ASP A 90 7.81 -15.81 -4.06
C ASP A 90 8.76 -15.70 -2.86
N GLN A 91 8.25 -15.18 -1.73
CA GLN A 91 8.96 -15.03 -0.47
C GLN A 91 10.19 -14.09 -0.56
N GLN A 92 10.22 -13.22 -1.55
CA GLN A 92 11.31 -12.27 -1.80
C GLN A 92 10.82 -10.86 -2.03
N ASN A 93 9.71 -10.72 -2.75
CA ASN A 93 9.21 -9.44 -3.21
C ASN A 93 7.83 -9.15 -2.65
N GLY A 94 7.54 -7.89 -2.37
CA GLY A 94 6.25 -7.51 -1.82
C GLY A 94 5.91 -6.05 -1.99
N PHE A 95 4.67 -5.73 -1.64
CA PHE A 95 4.17 -4.36 -1.56
C PHE A 95 3.87 -4.04 -0.10
N LEU A 96 4.47 -2.97 0.38
CA LEU A 96 4.31 -2.48 1.75
C LEU A 96 3.37 -1.29 1.75
N PHE A 97 2.41 -1.30 2.66
CA PHE A 97 1.49 -0.20 2.92
C PHE A 97 1.47 0.12 4.40
N GLY A 98 1.33 1.37 4.74
CA GLY A 98 1.27 1.80 6.13
C GLY A 98 0.53 3.12 6.33
N THR A 99 0.15 3.37 7.56
CA THR A 99 -0.44 4.63 8.00
C THR A 99 -0.21 4.86 9.49
N ASN A 100 -0.35 6.09 9.93
CA ASN A 100 -0.46 6.47 11.35
C ASN A 100 -1.89 6.92 11.68
N SER A 101 -2.15 7.31 12.91
CA SER A 101 -3.47 7.75 13.36
C SER A 101 -3.98 9.03 12.66
N ALA A 102 -3.09 9.81 12.01
CA ALA A 102 -3.45 10.98 11.21
C ALA A 102 -3.82 10.64 9.75
N GLY A 103 -3.70 9.38 9.32
CA GLY A 103 -4.07 8.95 7.97
C GLY A 103 -3.02 9.26 6.91
N MET A 104 -1.74 9.35 7.31
CA MET A 104 -0.64 9.48 6.37
C MET A 104 -0.55 8.23 5.48
N GLU A 105 -0.40 8.42 4.18
CA GLU A 105 -0.16 7.33 3.24
C GLU A 105 1.34 7.02 3.17
N TYR A 106 1.68 5.75 3.39
CA TYR A 106 3.04 5.22 3.24
C TYR A 106 2.97 3.98 2.36
N ASP A 107 3.70 3.98 1.26
CA ASP A 107 3.80 2.82 0.39
C ASP A 107 5.21 2.62 -0.16
N ALA A 108 5.57 1.35 -0.37
CA ALA A 108 6.85 0.98 -0.95
C ALA A 108 6.77 -0.36 -1.68
N GLN A 109 7.59 -0.53 -2.69
CA GLN A 109 7.89 -1.85 -3.24
C GLN A 109 9.11 -2.43 -2.53
N ILE A 110 9.02 -3.68 -2.12
CA ILE A 110 10.10 -4.41 -1.46
C ILE A 110 10.65 -5.44 -2.43
N ASP A 111 11.94 -5.38 -2.66
CA ASP A 111 12.69 -6.33 -3.47
C ASP A 111 13.70 -7.07 -2.59
N ASN A 112 13.81 -8.37 -2.77
CA ASN A 112 14.74 -9.23 -2.04
C ASN A 112 14.71 -8.99 -0.51
N GLU A 113 13.50 -9.00 0.07
CA GLU A 113 13.23 -8.82 1.51
C GLU A 113 13.80 -7.52 2.11
N GLY A 114 13.98 -6.49 1.32
CA GLY A 114 14.61 -5.24 1.75
C GLY A 114 16.13 -5.35 1.92
N VAL A 115 16.74 -6.47 1.55
CA VAL A 115 18.19 -6.68 1.61
C VAL A 115 18.83 -6.06 0.38
N GLY A 116 19.34 -4.84 0.54
CA GLY A 116 20.11 -4.17 -0.51
C GLY A 116 21.47 -4.78 -0.71
N ASN A 117 21.98 -4.66 -1.93
CA ASN A 117 23.36 -5.00 -2.22
C ASN A 117 24.27 -4.01 -1.47
N ARG A 118 25.07 -4.46 -0.51
CA ARG A 118 25.97 -3.63 0.30
C ARG A 118 26.98 -2.82 -0.52
N THR A 119 27.19 -3.21 -1.78
CA THR A 119 28.06 -2.50 -2.73
C THR A 119 27.36 -1.38 -3.50
N ALA A 120 26.03 -1.34 -3.50
CA ALA A 120 25.22 -0.29 -4.13
C ALA A 120 24.88 0.84 -3.13
N GLN A 121 25.88 1.36 -2.42
CA GLN A 121 25.74 2.55 -1.54
C GLN A 121 25.55 3.85 -2.32
N ARG A 122 25.31 3.79 -3.62
CA ARG A 122 24.92 4.96 -4.40
C ARG A 122 23.43 4.90 -4.65
N GLN A 123 22.74 5.78 -3.96
CA GLN A 123 21.36 6.16 -4.13
C GLN A 123 21.09 6.44 -5.62
N GLN A 124 20.62 5.44 -6.33
CA GLN A 124 20.22 5.59 -7.72
C GLN A 124 18.69 5.40 -7.71
N GLY A 125 17.97 6.53 -7.86
CA GLY A 125 16.52 6.51 -8.04
C GLY A 125 15.68 6.19 -6.80
N GLY A 126 16.07 6.60 -5.58
CA GLY A 126 15.22 6.46 -4.38
C GLY A 126 15.08 5.05 -3.81
N VAL A 127 15.86 4.09 -4.31
CA VAL A 127 15.91 2.71 -3.78
C VAL A 127 16.98 2.62 -2.70
N ILE A 128 16.58 2.38 -1.47
CA ILE A 128 17.49 2.16 -0.34
C ILE A 128 17.34 0.70 0.11
N GLY A 129 18.38 -0.09 -0.11
CA GLY A 129 18.46 -1.42 0.47
C GLY A 129 17.28 -2.34 0.11
N GLY A 130 16.88 -2.44 -1.18
CA GLY A 130 15.75 -3.28 -1.60
C GLY A 130 14.38 -2.71 -1.23
N THR A 131 14.31 -1.44 -0.80
CA THR A 131 13.06 -0.70 -0.54
C THR A 131 12.96 0.46 -1.52
N ASN A 132 11.99 0.44 -2.39
CA ASN A 132 11.71 1.49 -3.37
C ASN A 132 10.53 2.35 -2.90
N LEU A 133 10.83 3.49 -2.28
CA LEU A 133 9.84 4.49 -1.84
C LEU A 133 9.31 5.35 -3.00
N ASN A 134 9.96 5.33 -4.18
CA ASN A 134 9.44 6.04 -5.36
C ASN A 134 8.35 5.25 -6.08
N TRP A 135 8.06 4.03 -5.61
CA TRP A 135 6.90 3.31 -6.09
C TRP A 135 5.65 3.91 -5.47
N ASP A 136 4.86 4.56 -6.28
CA ASP A 136 3.67 5.28 -5.87
C ASP A 136 2.41 4.56 -6.40
N ALA A 137 1.68 3.93 -5.49
CA ALA A 137 0.45 3.23 -5.81
C ALA A 137 -0.75 4.18 -5.70
N SER A 138 -1.72 3.99 -6.56
CA SER A 138 -3.02 4.66 -6.39
C SER A 138 -3.88 3.86 -5.41
N TRP A 139 -3.95 4.29 -4.18
CA TRP A 139 -4.76 3.71 -3.10
C TRP A 139 -5.26 4.80 -2.15
N VAL A 140 -6.03 4.45 -1.16
CA VAL A 140 -6.60 5.41 -0.21
C VAL A 140 -6.63 4.78 1.18
N VAL A 141 -6.30 5.57 2.20
CA VAL A 141 -6.53 5.23 3.59
C VAL A 141 -7.43 6.28 4.25
N LYS A 142 -8.25 5.85 5.20
CA LYS A 142 -9.02 6.72 6.09
C LYS A 142 -8.83 6.26 7.52
N THR A 143 -8.64 7.20 8.41
CA THR A 143 -8.45 6.95 9.83
C THR A 143 -9.49 7.68 10.67
N GLU A 144 -9.78 7.14 11.83
CA GLU A 144 -10.63 7.74 12.84
C GLU A 144 -10.02 7.50 14.21
N VAL A 145 -9.92 8.56 15.01
CA VAL A 145 -9.46 8.51 16.40
C VAL A 145 -10.65 8.66 17.32
N GLY A 146 -10.73 7.86 18.37
CA GLY A 146 -11.81 7.87 19.35
C GLY A 146 -11.34 7.45 20.73
N ASP A 147 -12.27 7.31 21.65
CA ASP A 147 -12.04 6.87 23.03
C ASP A 147 -11.52 5.41 23.17
N TYR A 148 -11.59 4.65 22.08
CA TYR A 148 -11.12 3.26 21.99
C TYR A 148 -9.67 3.14 21.51
N GLY A 149 -9.07 4.21 21.02
CA GLY A 149 -7.83 4.23 20.26
C GLY A 149 -8.04 4.83 18.88
N TRP A 150 -7.60 4.15 17.83
CA TRP A 150 -7.78 4.58 16.45
C TRP A 150 -8.07 3.42 15.51
N SER A 151 -8.59 3.74 14.35
CA SER A 151 -8.86 2.77 13.30
C SER A 151 -8.42 3.26 11.96
N ALA A 152 -8.12 2.33 11.04
CA ALA A 152 -7.79 2.65 9.67
C ALA A 152 -8.48 1.68 8.70
N GLU A 153 -8.89 2.21 7.55
CA GLU A 153 -9.39 1.45 6.41
C GLU A 153 -8.58 1.77 5.17
N PHE A 154 -7.94 0.75 4.63
CA PHE A 154 -7.19 0.80 3.40
C PHE A 154 -8.04 0.26 2.25
N ALA A 155 -8.07 0.97 1.13
CA ALA A 155 -8.68 0.52 -0.11
C ALA A 155 -7.62 0.51 -1.22
N ILE A 156 -7.17 -0.68 -1.59
CA ILE A 156 -6.10 -0.88 -2.56
C ILE A 156 -6.70 -1.46 -3.84
N PRO A 157 -6.78 -0.67 -4.92
CA PRO A 157 -7.22 -1.19 -6.20
C PRO A 157 -6.28 -2.29 -6.69
N LEU A 158 -6.82 -3.45 -7.06
CA LEU A 158 -6.01 -4.58 -7.53
C LEU A 158 -5.16 -4.24 -8.76
N LYS A 159 -5.58 -3.25 -9.55
CA LYS A 159 -4.80 -2.73 -10.69
C LYS A 159 -3.48 -2.06 -10.28
N SER A 160 -3.35 -1.62 -9.02
CA SER A 160 -2.11 -1.04 -8.46
C SER A 160 -1.10 -2.12 -8.06
N LEU A 161 -1.53 -3.37 -7.97
CA LEU A 161 -0.71 -4.51 -7.60
C LEU A 161 -0.38 -5.35 -8.84
N ARG A 162 0.79 -5.96 -8.85
CA ARG A 162 1.14 -6.99 -9.82
C ARG A 162 0.88 -8.35 -9.21
N PHE A 163 0.10 -9.20 -9.86
CA PHE A 163 -0.22 -10.53 -9.37
C PHE A 163 -0.56 -11.49 -10.52
N SER A 164 -0.51 -12.79 -10.24
CA SER A 164 -0.97 -13.82 -11.17
C SER A 164 -2.48 -14.04 -10.99
N PRO A 165 -3.31 -13.84 -12.03
CA PRO A 165 -4.75 -14.10 -11.94
C PRO A 165 -5.04 -15.59 -11.77
N GLY A 166 -6.22 -15.93 -11.33
CA GLY A 166 -6.70 -17.32 -11.17
C GLY A 166 -7.53 -17.49 -9.90
N GLU A 167 -7.97 -18.72 -9.69
CA GLU A 167 -8.69 -19.14 -8.50
C GLU A 167 -7.73 -19.75 -7.46
N ASN A 168 -8.16 -19.75 -6.20
CA ASN A 168 -7.41 -20.35 -5.07
C ASN A 168 -5.94 -19.87 -4.97
N LYS A 169 -5.73 -18.58 -5.24
CA LYS A 169 -4.40 -17.99 -5.10
C LYS A 169 -4.00 -17.91 -3.63
N ILE A 170 -2.71 -17.99 -3.41
CA ILE A 170 -2.09 -17.83 -2.09
C ILE A 170 -1.19 -16.60 -2.16
N TRP A 171 -1.39 -15.67 -1.23
CA TRP A 171 -0.53 -14.52 -1.02
C TRP A 171 0.17 -14.61 0.32
N GLY A 172 1.41 -14.13 0.39
CA GLY A 172 2.04 -13.86 1.66
C GLY A 172 1.46 -12.56 2.25
N ILE A 173 1.26 -12.50 3.56
CA ILE A 173 0.83 -11.29 4.25
C ILE A 173 1.38 -11.26 5.67
N ASN A 174 1.82 -10.09 6.13
CA ASN A 174 2.12 -9.86 7.53
C ASN A 174 1.66 -8.46 7.93
N PHE A 175 1.39 -8.29 9.21
CA PHE A 175 0.95 -7.04 9.81
C PHE A 175 1.91 -6.64 10.92
N GLN A 176 2.20 -5.35 11.01
CA GLN A 176 2.99 -4.73 12.07
C GLN A 176 2.20 -3.59 12.69
N ARG A 177 2.25 -3.48 14.00
CA ARG A 177 1.79 -2.30 14.73
C ARG A 177 2.92 -1.77 15.59
N ASN A 178 3.10 -0.46 15.56
CA ASN A 178 3.96 0.27 16.47
C ASN A 178 3.08 0.98 17.50
N ILE A 179 3.47 0.87 18.79
CA ILE A 179 2.81 1.53 19.93
C ILE A 179 3.87 2.40 20.60
N SER A 180 3.87 3.69 20.28
CA SER A 180 4.96 4.61 20.65
C SER A 180 5.12 4.78 22.15
N LYS A 181 4.01 4.89 22.91
CA LYS A 181 4.03 5.09 24.37
C LYS A 181 4.81 4.01 25.14
N SER A 182 4.89 2.79 24.60
CA SER A 182 5.60 1.65 25.20
C SER A 182 6.84 1.23 24.39
N ASN A 183 7.18 1.94 23.32
CA ASN A 183 8.23 1.58 22.37
C ASN A 183 8.07 0.12 21.91
N GLU A 184 6.83 -0.27 21.63
CA GLU A 184 6.44 -1.64 21.32
C GLU A 184 6.27 -1.81 19.81
N ILE A 185 6.85 -2.89 19.28
CA ILE A 185 6.67 -3.32 17.90
C ILE A 185 6.11 -4.73 17.92
N THR A 186 4.95 -4.91 17.32
CA THR A 186 4.25 -6.19 17.26
C THR A 186 4.00 -6.65 15.85
N PHE A 187 3.98 -7.97 15.65
CA PHE A 187 3.69 -8.61 14.37
C PHE A 187 2.61 -9.68 14.53
N TRP A 188 1.81 -9.87 13.49
CA TRP A 188 0.88 -10.99 13.42
C TRP A 188 1.62 -12.32 13.17
N ALA A 189 2.47 -12.38 12.14
CA ALA A 189 3.42 -13.47 11.98
C ALA A 189 4.74 -13.03 12.64
N PRO A 190 5.10 -13.61 13.80
CA PRO A 190 6.23 -13.13 14.60
C PRO A 190 7.55 -13.36 13.88
N LEU A 191 8.45 -12.40 14.03
CA LEU A 191 9.80 -12.46 13.48
C LEU A 191 10.74 -13.06 14.53
N PRO A 192 11.65 -14.00 14.16
CA PRO A 192 12.66 -14.52 15.07
C PRO A 192 13.62 -13.43 15.56
N LEU A 193 14.21 -13.64 16.74
CA LEU A 193 15.26 -12.75 17.27
C LEU A 193 16.47 -12.68 16.32
N GLY A 194 17.02 -11.47 16.17
CA GLY A 194 18.21 -11.25 15.35
C GLY A 194 17.93 -10.96 13.87
N PHE A 195 16.67 -11.03 13.44
CA PHE A 195 16.30 -10.60 12.09
C PHE A 195 16.12 -9.08 12.04
N ASN A 196 16.91 -8.43 11.19
CA ASN A 196 16.74 -7.04 10.83
C ASN A 196 15.71 -6.91 9.70
N PHE A 197 15.30 -5.68 9.37
CA PHE A 197 14.37 -5.31 8.30
C PHE A 197 12.87 -5.45 8.63
N GLY A 198 12.50 -5.92 9.81
CA GLY A 198 11.11 -5.90 10.30
C GLY A 198 10.10 -6.50 9.33
N ILE A 199 9.01 -5.76 9.08
CA ILE A 199 7.90 -6.18 8.20
C ILE A 199 8.33 -6.54 6.76
N LYS A 200 9.51 -6.07 6.31
CA LYS A 200 10.03 -6.34 4.96
C LYS A 200 10.49 -7.78 4.75
N ARG A 201 10.59 -8.58 5.82
CA ARG A 201 10.90 -10.00 5.75
C ARG A 201 9.72 -10.81 5.21
N VAL A 202 9.59 -10.81 3.90
CA VAL A 202 8.48 -11.42 3.15
C VAL A 202 8.45 -12.93 3.33
N SER A 203 9.63 -13.59 3.44
CA SER A 203 9.73 -15.04 3.65
C SER A 203 9.13 -15.52 4.97
N LEU A 204 9.00 -14.62 5.95
CA LEU A 204 8.40 -14.91 7.26
C LEU A 204 6.92 -14.48 7.35
N ALA A 205 6.34 -14.03 6.25
CA ALA A 205 4.94 -13.68 6.18
C ALA A 205 4.03 -14.91 6.34
N GLY A 206 2.90 -14.72 6.99
CA GLY A 206 1.81 -15.71 6.99
C GLY A 206 1.20 -15.84 5.60
N LYS A 207 0.32 -16.83 5.42
CA LYS A 207 -0.30 -17.11 4.12
C LYS A 207 -1.79 -16.84 4.16
N MET A 208 -2.26 -16.12 3.17
CA MET A 208 -3.67 -15.89 2.89
C MET A 208 -4.06 -16.70 1.65
N SER A 209 -5.00 -17.63 1.78
CA SER A 209 -5.43 -18.55 0.72
C SER A 209 -6.89 -18.34 0.30
N GLY A 210 -7.29 -19.00 -0.76
CA GLY A 210 -8.67 -18.94 -1.26
C GLY A 210 -9.01 -17.67 -2.03
N ILE A 211 -8.02 -16.90 -2.48
CA ILE A 211 -8.22 -15.66 -3.19
C ILE A 211 -8.54 -15.95 -4.64
N THR A 212 -9.67 -15.42 -5.14
CA THR A 212 -10.03 -15.49 -6.55
C THR A 212 -9.79 -14.14 -7.22
N LEU A 213 -8.86 -14.12 -8.16
CA LEU A 213 -8.39 -12.90 -8.83
C LEU A 213 -8.67 -12.97 -10.32
N LYS A 214 -9.42 -12.00 -10.82
CA LYS A 214 -9.62 -11.83 -12.25
C LYS A 214 -8.50 -10.98 -12.84
N LYS A 215 -8.10 -11.27 -14.09
CA LYS A 215 -7.14 -10.42 -14.82
C LYS A 215 -7.69 -8.99 -14.83
N PRO A 216 -6.95 -8.00 -14.35
CA PRO A 216 -7.37 -6.61 -14.49
C PRO A 216 -7.52 -6.27 -15.97
N GLY A 217 -8.60 -5.59 -16.33
CA GLY A 217 -8.72 -5.01 -17.67
C GLY A 217 -7.74 -3.85 -17.79
N ASN A 218 -6.61 -4.08 -18.40
CA ASN A 218 -5.49 -3.12 -18.47
C ASN A 218 -5.48 -2.34 -19.79
N LEU A 219 -6.66 -2.01 -20.33
CA LEU A 219 -6.75 -1.10 -21.46
C LEU A 219 -6.78 0.34 -20.92
N LYS A 220 -5.75 1.09 -21.24
CA LYS A 220 -5.66 2.52 -20.96
C LYS A 220 -5.70 3.25 -22.28
N PHE A 221 -6.71 4.09 -22.46
CA PHE A 221 -6.85 4.98 -23.62
C PHE A 221 -6.71 6.42 -23.16
N LEU A 222 -5.77 7.14 -23.72
CA LEU A 222 -5.43 8.53 -23.40
C LEU A 222 -5.54 9.37 -24.68
N PRO A 223 -6.71 9.95 -24.96
CA PRO A 223 -6.82 10.94 -26.01
C PRO A 223 -6.20 12.26 -25.57
N TYR A 224 -5.54 12.96 -26.46
CA TYR A 224 -5.02 14.31 -26.23
C TYR A 224 -5.24 15.22 -27.43
N GLY A 225 -5.28 16.50 -27.16
CA GLY A 225 -5.37 17.55 -28.16
C GLY A 225 -4.42 18.68 -27.85
N LEU A 226 -3.66 19.10 -28.82
CA LEU A 226 -2.77 20.26 -28.75
C LEU A 226 -3.34 21.37 -29.64
N THR A 227 -3.44 22.57 -29.09
CA THR A 227 -3.78 23.76 -29.86
C THR A 227 -2.64 24.76 -29.76
N GLN A 228 -2.03 25.08 -30.87
CA GLN A 228 -0.96 26.05 -30.98
C GLN A 228 -1.44 27.30 -31.69
N PHE A 229 -1.25 28.44 -31.05
CA PHE A 229 -1.47 29.76 -31.66
C PHE A 229 -0.13 30.45 -31.86
N THR A 230 0.18 30.74 -33.12
CA THR A 230 1.41 31.46 -33.49
C THR A 230 1.02 32.84 -34.02
N ASN A 231 1.49 33.89 -33.38
CA ASN A 231 1.35 35.27 -33.86
C ASN A 231 2.70 35.77 -34.37
N ASN A 232 2.82 35.95 -35.66
CA ASN A 232 4.00 36.51 -36.24
C ASN A 232 3.85 38.03 -36.38
N SER A 233 4.48 38.77 -35.48
CA SER A 233 4.43 40.21 -35.40
C SER A 233 5.10 40.91 -36.59
N VAL A 234 5.95 40.22 -37.34
CA VAL A 234 6.65 40.77 -38.52
C VAL A 234 5.71 40.81 -39.74
N ASP A 235 4.91 39.75 -39.91
CA ASP A 235 4.02 39.60 -41.08
C ASP A 235 2.55 39.89 -40.73
N ASN A 236 2.26 40.24 -39.48
CA ASN A 236 0.91 40.48 -38.94
C ASN A 236 -0.06 39.31 -39.24
N LYS A 237 0.45 38.09 -39.24
CA LYS A 237 -0.33 36.87 -39.46
C LYS A 237 -0.46 36.05 -38.22
N THR A 238 -1.69 35.69 -37.87
CA THR A 238 -2.00 34.72 -36.83
C THR A 238 -2.34 33.39 -37.47
N SER A 239 -1.67 32.34 -37.06
CA SER A 239 -1.98 30.96 -37.46
C SER A 239 -2.39 30.15 -36.25
N SER A 240 -3.36 29.27 -36.42
CA SER A 240 -3.75 28.28 -35.42
C SER A 240 -3.57 26.88 -35.99
N ASN A 241 -2.92 26.03 -35.23
CA ASN A 241 -2.81 24.62 -35.56
C ASN A 241 -3.49 23.80 -34.44
N VAL A 242 -4.23 22.77 -34.83
CA VAL A 242 -4.89 21.84 -33.90
C VAL A 242 -4.42 20.44 -34.26
N GLU A 243 -3.81 19.80 -33.28
CA GLU A 243 -3.33 18.42 -33.41
C GLU A 243 -4.09 17.55 -32.44
N LEU A 244 -4.53 16.38 -32.90
CA LEU A 244 -5.22 15.38 -32.06
C LEU A 244 -4.40 14.11 -32.13
N GLY A 245 -4.15 13.53 -30.94
CA GLY A 245 -3.47 12.27 -30.80
C GLY A 245 -4.14 11.38 -29.77
N ALA A 246 -3.66 10.16 -29.68
CA ALA A 246 -4.14 9.19 -28.71
C ALA A 246 -3.10 8.11 -28.41
N ASP A 247 -2.98 7.75 -27.13
CA ASP A 247 -2.22 6.61 -26.66
C ASP A 247 -3.14 5.48 -26.23
N LEU A 248 -2.83 4.27 -26.66
CA LEU A 248 -3.49 3.04 -26.25
C LEU A 248 -2.47 2.11 -25.63
N LYS A 249 -2.59 1.86 -24.32
CA LYS A 249 -1.75 0.89 -23.61
C LYS A 249 -2.58 -0.33 -23.22
N TYR A 250 -2.12 -1.50 -23.61
CA TYR A 250 -2.76 -2.76 -23.31
C TYR A 250 -1.77 -3.78 -22.77
N SER A 251 -1.93 -4.20 -21.51
CA SER A 251 -1.10 -5.26 -20.95
C SER A 251 -1.61 -6.63 -21.39
N ILE A 252 -0.84 -7.26 -22.29
CA ILE A 252 -1.12 -8.61 -22.80
C ILE A 252 -0.87 -9.65 -21.72
N THR A 253 0.25 -9.48 -20.98
CA THR A 253 0.59 -10.27 -19.78
C THR A 253 1.04 -9.33 -18.66
N PRO A 254 1.26 -9.79 -17.43
CA PRO A 254 1.81 -8.95 -16.35
C PRO A 254 3.17 -8.32 -16.68
N SER A 255 3.94 -8.95 -17.58
CA SER A 255 5.28 -8.52 -18.00
C SER A 255 5.34 -7.98 -19.43
N LEU A 256 4.24 -8.04 -20.19
CA LEU A 256 4.20 -7.58 -21.60
C LEU A 256 3.08 -6.57 -21.80
N THR A 257 3.46 -5.34 -22.13
CA THR A 257 2.52 -4.26 -22.44
C THR A 257 2.70 -3.85 -23.91
N LEU A 258 1.60 -3.83 -24.63
CA LEU A 258 1.51 -3.23 -25.97
C LEU A 258 1.21 -1.74 -25.81
N ASP A 259 2.01 -0.91 -26.43
CA ASP A 259 1.86 0.54 -26.45
C ASP A 259 1.68 0.97 -27.91
N LEU A 260 0.54 1.57 -28.23
CA LEU A 260 0.22 2.09 -29.55
C LEU A 260 -0.04 3.57 -29.40
N THR A 261 0.76 4.37 -30.07
CA THR A 261 0.61 5.82 -30.09
C THR A 261 0.28 6.31 -31.48
N TYR A 262 -0.69 7.18 -31.58
CA TYR A 262 -1.07 7.87 -32.81
C TYR A 262 -0.82 9.36 -32.68
N ASN A 263 -0.09 9.93 -33.62
CA ASN A 263 0.28 11.35 -33.72
C ASN A 263 1.06 11.80 -32.46
N THR A 264 2.27 11.23 -32.27
CA THR A 264 3.24 11.71 -31.30
C THR A 264 3.88 13.02 -31.75
N ASP A 265 4.13 13.92 -30.78
CA ASP A 265 5.06 15.04 -30.97
C ASP A 265 6.49 14.57 -31.25
#